data_e2c03ef247125d9aed08019617aa290e
#
_entry.id   e2c03ef247125d9aed08019617aa290e
#
_cell.length_a   1.000
_cell.length_b   1.000
_cell.length_c   1.000
_cell.angle_alpha   90.00
_cell.angle_beta   90.00
_cell.angle_gamma   90.00
#
_symmetry.space_group_name_H-M   'P 1'
#
loop_
_entity.id
_entity.type
_entity.pdbx_description
1 polymer ?
#
loop_
_entity_poly.entity_id
_entity_poly.type
_entity_poly.pdbx_seq_one_letter_code
_entity_poly.pdbx_strand_id
1 'polypeptide(L)'
;MHLIKFSSEDCGTCHRMSHYDAKVAEELGCGFISVMLQDLEAYKKYRRVLLAKYPKKEGMGWPTYLLVTEPDGDFAIKGEIKGGS
;
A
#
# COMPACT_ATOMS: atom_id res chain seq x y z
N MET A 1 3.65 8.75 -10.17
CA MET A 1 3.91 7.55 -9.37
C MET A 1 3.27 7.71 -7.99
N HIS A 2 2.72 6.64 -7.45
CA HIS A 2 2.02 6.68 -6.17
C HIS A 2 2.50 5.57 -5.26
N LEU A 3 2.60 5.88 -3.98
CA LEU A 3 2.89 4.88 -2.94
C LEU A 3 1.56 4.47 -2.30
N ILE A 4 1.20 3.21 -2.45
CA ILE A 4 -0.05 2.67 -1.89
C ILE A 4 0.28 1.84 -0.65
N LYS A 5 -0.30 2.21 0.48
CA LYS A 5 -0.17 1.47 1.73
C LYS A 5 -1.41 0.64 1.98
N PHE A 6 -1.23 -0.67 2.07
CA PHE A 6 -2.30 -1.60 2.47
C PHE A 6 -2.12 -1.95 3.94
N SER A 7 -3.13 -1.69 4.74
CA SER A 7 -3.06 -1.88 6.19
C SER A 7 -4.34 -2.45 6.77
N SER A 8 -4.27 -2.88 8.04
CA SER A 8 -5.41 -3.43 8.77
C SER A 8 -5.57 -2.67 10.08
N GLU A 9 -6.81 -2.57 10.58
CA GLU A 9 -7.09 -1.94 11.88
C GLU A 9 -6.33 -2.59 13.03
N ASP A 10 -6.12 -3.91 12.95
CA ASP A 10 -5.45 -4.67 14.00
C ASP A 10 -3.93 -4.61 13.93
N CYS A 11 -3.40 -3.82 13.02
CA CYS A 11 -1.96 -3.73 12.79
C CYS A 11 -1.35 -2.59 13.60
N GLY A 12 -0.69 -2.91 14.71
CA GLY A 12 0.00 -1.90 15.52
C GLY A 12 1.14 -1.21 14.79
N THR A 13 1.87 -1.96 13.95
CA THR A 13 2.95 -1.41 13.13
C THR A 13 2.40 -0.43 12.10
N CYS A 14 1.23 -0.71 11.52
CA CYS A 14 0.58 0.20 10.58
C CYS A 14 0.30 1.55 11.23
N HIS A 15 -0.21 1.54 12.46
CA HIS A 15 -0.48 2.77 13.21
C HIS A 15 0.80 3.54 13.52
N ARG A 16 1.85 2.87 13.93
CA ARG A 16 3.13 3.52 14.20
C ARG A 16 3.72 4.13 12.94
N MET A 17 3.68 3.42 11.83
CA MET A 17 4.23 3.91 10.57
C MET A 17 3.41 5.03 9.95
N SER A 18 2.13 5.17 10.33
CA SER A 18 1.30 6.25 9.80
C SER A 18 1.86 7.64 10.05
N HIS A 19 2.70 7.80 11.07
CA HIS A 19 3.37 9.07 11.35
C HIS A 19 4.44 9.43 10.31
N TYR A 20 4.93 8.45 9.57
CA TYR A 20 6.04 8.63 8.63
C TYR A 20 5.63 8.49 7.17
N ASP A 21 4.49 7.88 6.90
CA ASP A 21 4.07 7.51 5.54
C ASP A 21 4.05 8.68 4.56
N ALA A 22 3.36 9.75 4.92
CA ALA A 22 3.24 10.92 4.06
C ALA A 22 4.60 11.57 3.81
N LYS A 23 5.45 11.59 4.83
CA LYS A 23 6.79 12.17 4.72
C LYS A 23 7.66 11.36 3.78
N VAL A 24 7.59 10.03 3.86
CA VAL A 24 8.34 9.14 2.97
C VAL A 24 7.90 9.33 1.52
N ALA A 25 6.59 9.39 1.28
CA ALA A 25 6.05 9.64 -0.05
C ALA A 25 6.51 10.99 -0.60
N GLU A 26 6.51 12.02 0.25
CA GLU A 26 6.99 13.34 -0.14
C GLU A 26 8.47 13.32 -0.50
N GLU A 27 9.30 12.64 0.27
CA GLU A 27 10.73 12.50 -0.02
C GLU A 27 10.98 11.75 -1.31
N LEU A 28 10.13 10.78 -1.65
CA LEU A 28 10.21 10.03 -2.89
C LEU A 28 9.63 10.80 -4.08
N GLY A 29 8.96 11.92 -3.83
CA GLY A 29 8.33 12.71 -4.87
C GLY A 29 7.12 12.06 -5.50
N CYS A 30 6.38 11.23 -4.74
CA CYS A 30 5.21 10.52 -5.24
C CYS A 30 3.97 10.83 -4.40
N GLY A 31 2.79 10.56 -4.97
CA GLY A 31 1.53 10.65 -4.24
C GLY A 31 1.40 9.52 -3.22
N PHE A 32 0.54 9.69 -2.23
CA PHE A 32 0.31 8.69 -1.19
C PHE A 32 -1.15 8.29 -1.14
N ILE A 33 -1.40 6.97 -1.13
CA ILE A 33 -2.75 6.40 -1.04
C ILE A 33 -2.74 5.39 0.10
N SER A 34 -3.61 5.59 1.08
CA SER A 34 -3.76 4.68 2.21
C SER A 34 -5.02 3.83 2.02
N VAL A 35 -4.86 2.51 2.06
CA VAL A 35 -5.97 1.56 1.89
C VAL A 35 -6.05 0.69 3.13
N MET A 36 -7.17 0.79 3.86
CA MET A 36 -7.47 -0.09 4.97
C MET A 36 -8.31 -1.26 4.46
N LEU A 37 -8.04 -2.47 4.92
CA LEU A 37 -8.85 -3.65 4.55
C LEU A 37 -10.30 -3.50 4.93
N GLN A 38 -10.57 -2.77 6.00
CA GLN A 38 -11.92 -2.52 6.50
C GLN A 38 -12.66 -1.47 5.67
N ASP A 39 -11.94 -0.66 4.89
CA ASP A 39 -12.54 0.29 3.97
C ASP A 39 -12.80 -0.42 2.64
N LEU A 40 -14.01 -0.97 2.52
CA LEU A 40 -14.37 -1.81 1.38
C LEU A 40 -14.29 -1.08 0.04
N GLU A 41 -14.61 0.20 -0.01
CA GLU A 41 -14.57 0.98 -1.26
C GLU A 41 -13.12 1.17 -1.74
N ALA A 42 -12.24 1.60 -0.85
CA ALA A 42 -10.83 1.77 -1.19
C ALA A 42 -10.19 0.43 -1.52
N TYR A 43 -10.50 -0.60 -0.75
CA TYR A 43 -9.95 -1.92 -0.99
C TYR A 43 -10.38 -2.49 -2.34
N LYS A 44 -11.66 -2.37 -2.69
CA LYS A 44 -12.15 -2.81 -4.00
C LYS A 44 -11.46 -2.10 -5.15
N LYS A 45 -11.18 -0.81 -4.97
CA LYS A 45 -10.54 -0.01 -6.00
C LYS A 45 -9.09 -0.43 -6.27
N TYR A 46 -8.34 -0.70 -5.21
CA TYR A 46 -6.90 -0.97 -5.32
C TYR A 46 -6.49 -2.43 -5.11
N ARG A 47 -7.43 -3.32 -4.76
CA ARG A 47 -7.09 -4.74 -4.55
C ARG A 47 -6.45 -5.40 -5.75
N ARG A 48 -6.78 -4.96 -6.96
CA ARG A 48 -6.18 -5.49 -8.18
C ARG A 48 -4.67 -5.30 -8.20
N VAL A 49 -4.19 -4.18 -7.68
CA VAL A 49 -2.76 -3.89 -7.56
C VAL A 49 -2.11 -4.85 -6.56
N LEU A 50 -2.74 -5.00 -5.39
CA LEU A 50 -2.25 -5.90 -4.36
C LEU A 50 -2.21 -7.35 -4.85
N LEU A 51 -3.28 -7.82 -5.50
CA LEU A 51 -3.38 -9.19 -5.99
C LEU A 51 -2.45 -9.45 -7.17
N ALA A 52 -2.08 -8.42 -7.94
CA ALA A 52 -1.09 -8.56 -8.99
C ALA A 52 0.28 -8.92 -8.43
N LYS A 53 0.62 -8.39 -7.25
CA LYS A 53 1.88 -8.69 -6.56
C LYS A 53 1.78 -9.95 -5.70
N TYR A 54 0.65 -10.13 -5.01
CA TYR A 54 0.41 -11.25 -4.10
C TYR A 54 -0.91 -11.94 -4.45
N PRO A 55 -0.96 -12.76 -5.52
CA PRO A 55 -2.23 -13.36 -5.99
C PRO A 55 -2.99 -14.15 -4.93
N LYS A 56 -2.25 -14.79 -4.03
CA LYS A 56 -2.86 -15.59 -2.95
C LYS A 56 -2.65 -14.97 -1.58
N LYS A 57 -2.14 -13.74 -1.52
CA LYS A 57 -1.79 -13.05 -0.28
C LYS A 57 -0.76 -13.80 0.57
N GLU A 58 -0.05 -14.74 0.00
CA GLU A 58 1.00 -15.47 0.70
C GLU A 58 2.28 -14.63 0.77
N GLY A 59 2.96 -14.69 1.90
CA GLY A 59 4.21 -13.96 2.13
C GLY A 59 4.03 -12.47 2.36
N MET A 60 2.78 -12.02 2.44
CA MET A 60 2.46 -10.62 2.64
C MET A 60 2.42 -10.28 4.12
N GLY A 61 3.09 -9.20 4.51
CA GLY A 61 3.03 -8.67 5.87
C GLY A 61 2.25 -7.35 5.91
N TRP A 62 1.92 -6.89 7.09
CA TRP A 62 1.25 -5.61 7.31
C TRP A 62 2.18 -4.65 8.04
N PRO A 63 2.28 -3.38 7.61
CA PRO A 63 1.72 -2.85 6.36
C PRO A 63 2.51 -3.31 5.13
N THR A 64 1.86 -3.30 3.97
CA THR A 64 2.51 -3.54 2.69
C THR A 64 2.43 -2.26 1.87
N TYR A 65 3.57 -1.80 1.37
CA TYR A 65 3.64 -0.60 0.52
C TYR A 65 4.01 -1.01 -0.89
N LEU A 66 3.27 -0.52 -1.87
CA LEU A 66 3.57 -0.76 -3.28
C LEU A 66 3.74 0.58 -3.98
N LEU A 67 4.86 0.72 -4.68
CA LEU A 67 5.14 1.90 -5.49
C LEU A 67 4.65 1.60 -6.90
N VAL A 68 3.64 2.31 -7.35
CA VAL A 68 2.97 2.04 -8.62
C VAL A 68 2.82 3.28 -9.49
N THR A 69 2.77 3.06 -10.80
CA THR A 69 2.41 4.09 -11.77
C THR A 69 0.97 3.87 -12.20
N GLU A 70 0.24 4.97 -12.44
CA GLU A 70 -1.13 4.93 -12.93
C GLU A 70 -2.07 3.99 -12.16
N PRO A 71 -2.19 4.16 -10.83
CA PRO A 71 -2.97 3.23 -10.00
C PRO A 71 -4.44 3.15 -10.37
N ASP A 72 -4.97 4.17 -11.03
CA ASP A 72 -6.37 4.21 -11.47
C ASP A 72 -6.56 3.71 -12.91
N GLY A 73 -5.47 3.34 -13.59
CA GLY A 73 -5.50 2.87 -14.97
C GLY A 73 -4.66 1.61 -15.16
N ASP A 74 -3.83 1.61 -16.19
CA ASP A 74 -2.90 0.50 -16.46
C ASP A 74 -1.70 0.59 -15.52
N PHE A 75 -1.89 0.17 -14.29
CA PHE A 75 -0.86 0.28 -13.27
C PHE A 75 0.36 -0.61 -13.57
N ALA A 76 1.53 -0.16 -13.13
CA ALA A 76 2.74 -0.98 -13.11
C ALA A 76 3.38 -0.86 -11.73
N ILE A 77 3.73 -1.99 -11.13
CA ILE A 77 4.38 -2.02 -9.81
C ILE A 77 5.87 -1.82 -10.01
N LYS A 78 6.40 -0.73 -9.45
CA LYS A 78 7.81 -0.36 -9.58
C LYS A 78 8.66 -0.73 -8.37
N GLY A 79 8.03 -1.02 -7.25
CA GLY A 79 8.74 -1.43 -6.05
C GLY A 79 7.79 -1.80 -4.94
N GLU A 80 8.35 -2.40 -3.88
CA GLU A 80 7.58 -2.72 -2.69
C GLU A 80 8.40 -2.50 -1.44
N ILE A 81 7.73 -2.19 -0.34
CA ILE A 81 8.32 -2.11 0.98
C ILE A 81 7.43 -2.92 1.90
N LYS A 82 7.99 -3.93 2.55
CA LYS A 82 7.27 -4.70 3.57
C LYS A 82 7.57 -4.08 4.91
N GLY A 83 6.53 -3.63 5.57
CA GLY A 83 6.68 -3.05 6.89
C GLY A 83 6.67 -4.10 7.99
N GLY A 84 7.11 -3.71 9.15
CA GLY A 84 6.82 -4.37 10.39
C GLY A 84 7.46 -5.71 10.67
N SER A 85 8.43 -6.10 9.92
CA SER A 85 9.14 -7.35 10.24
C SER A 85 9.93 -7.23 11.52
#